data_e31159a4da3bde40b6e2c237fd1c2ff2
#
_entry.id   e31159a4da3bde40b6e2c237fd1c2ff2
#
_cell.length_a   1.000
_cell.length_b   1.000
_cell.length_c   1.000
_cell.angle_alpha   90.00
_cell.angle_beta   90.00
_cell.angle_gamma   90.00
#
_symmetry.space_group_name_H-M   'P 1'
#
loop_
_entity.id
_entity.type
_entity.pdbx_description
1 polymer ?
#
loop_
_entity_poly.entity_id
_entity_poly.type
_entity_poly.pdbx_seq_one_letter_code
_entity_poly.pdbx_strand_id
1 'polypeptide(L)'
;LNKNLKYSFNNTDQKQNSISETFVFSAGSDYFKNEINCNLKGEYSSAFINGIFSLDDNKQHEIRTTINHLVENTKSYQLIKSVLGKNTKSAYQGRIYVDSKAQKTDGYQLSKAILLDETSEFNAKPELEIYADDVKCSHGSASGSLDDNSIFYLMSRGLNYKQAKGLLINGFLLDVIEKITDAEIKDLLKKMIGLK
;
A
#
# COMPACT_ATOMS: atom_id res chain seq x y z
N LEU A 1 -9.95 3.90 28.94
CA LEU A 1 -8.90 3.38 28.04
C LEU A 1 -8.51 4.47 27.06
N ASN A 2 -7.31 5.05 27.26
CA ASN A 2 -6.76 6.03 26.32
C ASN A 2 -6.40 5.30 25.02
N LYS A 3 -7.17 5.53 23.96
CA LYS A 3 -6.83 5.03 22.60
C LYS A 3 -5.77 5.93 21.98
N ASN A 4 -4.73 5.32 21.42
CA ASN A 4 -3.69 6.05 20.69
C ASN A 4 -4.18 6.34 19.27
N LEU A 5 -4.47 7.61 19.00
CA LEU A 5 -5.07 8.11 17.76
C LEU A 5 -4.03 8.94 17.00
N LYS A 6 -3.78 8.60 15.74
CA LYS A 6 -2.85 9.34 14.87
C LYS A 6 -3.51 9.68 13.54
N TYR A 7 -3.35 10.94 13.13
CA TYR A 7 -3.74 11.43 11.82
C TYR A 7 -2.55 12.08 11.12
N SER A 8 -2.38 11.83 9.83
CA SER A 8 -1.36 12.42 8.99
C SER A 8 -1.96 12.87 7.66
N PHE A 9 -1.57 14.05 7.19
CA PHE A 9 -1.97 14.58 5.89
C PHE A 9 -0.73 15.07 5.15
N ASN A 10 -0.57 14.64 3.91
CA ASN A 10 0.51 15.04 3.02
C ASN A 10 -0.07 15.56 1.72
N ASN A 11 0.38 16.74 1.29
CA ASN A 11 0.02 17.31 -0.01
C ASN A 11 1.29 17.68 -0.77
N THR A 12 1.40 17.21 -2.02
CA THR A 12 2.59 17.37 -2.85
C THR A 12 2.21 17.87 -4.23
N ASP A 13 2.88 18.90 -4.72
CA ASP A 13 2.80 19.39 -6.08
C ASP A 13 4.09 19.04 -6.85
N GLN A 14 3.96 18.22 -7.88
CA GLN A 14 5.07 17.75 -8.69
C GLN A 14 5.28 18.66 -9.90
N LYS A 15 6.50 19.16 -10.04
CA LYS A 15 6.94 19.94 -11.20
C LYS A 15 7.49 19.02 -12.29
N GLN A 16 7.82 19.60 -13.44
CA GLN A 16 8.36 18.87 -14.58
C GLN A 16 9.60 18.01 -14.21
N ASN A 17 9.63 16.78 -14.71
CA ASN A 17 10.69 15.80 -14.48
C ASN A 17 10.94 15.42 -13.00
N SER A 18 10.03 15.76 -12.10
CA SER A 18 10.18 15.41 -10.68
C SER A 18 9.67 14.01 -10.36
N ILE A 19 10.30 13.37 -9.39
CA ILE A 19 9.92 12.06 -8.86
C ILE A 19 9.63 12.21 -7.38
N SER A 20 8.49 11.68 -6.94
CA SER A 20 8.12 11.60 -5.53
C SER A 20 7.93 10.15 -5.13
N GLU A 21 8.58 9.74 -4.06
CA GLU A 21 8.40 8.45 -3.42
C GLU A 21 7.87 8.66 -2.01
N THR A 22 6.74 8.06 -1.71
CA THR A 22 6.13 8.07 -0.37
C THR A 22 6.01 6.65 0.13
N PHE A 23 6.56 6.37 1.29
CA PHE A 23 6.41 5.09 1.96
C PHE A 23 5.69 5.25 3.30
N VAL A 24 4.67 4.43 3.52
CA VAL A 24 3.89 4.41 4.77
C VAL A 24 4.04 3.06 5.44
N PHE A 25 4.63 3.04 6.63
CA PHE A 25 4.62 1.86 7.50
C PHE A 25 3.77 2.15 8.73
N SER A 26 2.76 1.33 8.98
CA SER A 26 1.85 1.53 10.10
C SER A 26 1.57 0.22 10.84
N ALA A 27 1.89 0.20 12.15
CA ALA A 27 1.77 -0.98 13.00
C ALA A 27 1.29 -0.69 14.44
N GLY A 28 1.65 0.43 15.03
CA GLY A 28 1.61 0.62 16.48
C GLY A 28 0.34 1.27 17.06
N SER A 29 -0.30 2.19 16.36
CA SER A 29 -1.44 2.95 16.87
C SER A 29 -2.72 2.13 16.90
N ASP A 30 -3.63 2.41 17.85
CA ASP A 30 -4.96 1.78 17.88
C ASP A 30 -5.81 2.26 16.71
N TYR A 31 -5.70 3.55 16.38
CA TYR A 31 -6.31 4.16 15.22
C TYR A 31 -5.29 5.01 14.47
N PHE A 32 -5.17 4.79 13.17
CA PHE A 32 -4.33 5.59 12.28
C PHE A 32 -5.07 5.93 11.01
N LYS A 33 -5.06 7.21 10.64
CA LYS A 33 -5.55 7.68 9.35
C LYS A 33 -4.47 8.49 8.65
N ASN A 34 -4.18 8.14 7.41
CA ASN A 34 -3.24 8.88 6.55
C ASN A 34 -3.93 9.30 5.26
N GLU A 35 -3.83 10.58 4.92
CA GLU A 35 -4.30 11.13 3.66
C GLU A 35 -3.12 11.67 2.85
N ILE A 36 -2.98 11.22 1.62
CA ILE A 36 -1.92 11.63 0.71
C ILE A 36 -2.56 12.17 -0.56
N ASN A 37 -2.28 13.42 -0.85
CA ASN A 37 -2.69 14.09 -2.07
C ASN A 37 -1.46 14.46 -2.89
N CYS A 38 -1.42 14.05 -4.18
CA CYS A 38 -0.31 14.35 -5.07
C CYS A 38 -0.85 14.90 -6.39
N ASN A 39 -0.42 16.11 -6.73
CA ASN A 39 -0.78 16.78 -7.97
C ASN A 39 0.41 16.75 -8.95
N LEU A 40 0.27 16.04 -10.05
CA LEU A 40 1.25 15.97 -11.12
C LEU A 40 0.98 17.15 -12.07
N LYS A 41 1.64 18.29 -11.81
CA LYS A 41 1.45 19.57 -12.50
C LYS A 41 2.48 19.83 -13.60
N GLY A 42 3.55 19.05 -13.64
CA GLY A 42 4.60 19.14 -14.65
C GLY A 42 4.72 17.86 -15.45
N GLU A 43 4.98 17.99 -16.74
CA GLU A 43 5.20 16.84 -17.62
C GLU A 43 6.36 15.97 -17.14
N TYR A 44 6.27 14.67 -17.43
CA TYR A 44 7.24 13.64 -17.02
C TYR A 44 7.42 13.53 -15.50
N SER A 45 6.50 14.09 -14.71
CA SER A 45 6.52 13.87 -13.27
C SER A 45 5.94 12.50 -12.91
N SER A 46 6.44 11.94 -11.80
CA SER A 46 6.06 10.61 -11.36
C SER A 46 5.83 10.57 -9.84
N ALA A 47 4.80 9.83 -9.41
CA ALA A 47 4.49 9.63 -8.00
C ALA A 47 4.40 8.13 -7.68
N PHE A 48 5.15 7.68 -6.67
CA PHE A 48 5.13 6.32 -6.16
C PHE A 48 4.68 6.34 -4.70
N ILE A 49 3.60 5.62 -4.40
CA ILE A 49 3.09 5.48 -3.03
C ILE A 49 3.09 4.01 -2.67
N ASN A 50 3.90 3.64 -1.70
CA ASN A 50 4.02 2.29 -1.20
C ASN A 50 3.63 2.25 0.28
N GLY A 51 2.86 1.26 0.70
CA GLY A 51 2.41 1.17 2.09
C GLY A 51 2.31 -0.25 2.62
N ILE A 52 2.71 -0.40 3.89
CA ILE A 52 2.54 -1.62 4.67
C ILE A 52 1.74 -1.28 5.92
N PHE A 53 0.66 -2.03 6.14
CA PHE A 53 -0.13 -2.03 7.36
C PHE A 53 -0.01 -3.41 8.01
N SER A 54 0.70 -3.48 9.12
CA SER A 54 0.85 -4.70 9.92
C SER A 54 0.11 -4.51 11.24
N LEU A 55 -1.13 -5.00 11.30
CA LEU A 55 -2.02 -4.74 12.42
C LEU A 55 -2.15 -5.99 13.27
N ASP A 56 -1.69 -5.85 14.52
CA ASP A 56 -2.01 -6.80 15.58
C ASP A 56 -3.45 -6.58 16.05
N ASP A 57 -3.83 -7.16 17.16
CA ASP A 57 -5.20 -7.15 17.66
C ASP A 57 -5.79 -5.77 17.93
N ASN A 58 -7.10 -5.61 17.64
CA ASN A 58 -7.94 -4.47 17.98
C ASN A 58 -7.50 -3.11 17.42
N LYS A 59 -6.95 -3.07 16.20
CA LYS A 59 -6.50 -1.84 15.53
C LYS A 59 -7.34 -1.52 14.31
N GLN A 60 -7.43 -0.22 14.00
CA GLN A 60 -8.10 0.26 12.79
C GLN A 60 -7.24 1.29 12.08
N HIS A 61 -6.81 0.98 10.86
CA HIS A 61 -5.98 1.87 10.06
C HIS A 61 -6.62 2.15 8.69
N GLU A 62 -6.53 3.40 8.27
CA GLU A 62 -7.06 3.89 7.00
C GLU A 62 -5.98 4.66 6.25
N ILE A 63 -5.86 4.41 4.96
CA ILE A 63 -5.09 5.26 4.05
C ILE A 63 -5.99 5.71 2.90
N ARG A 64 -5.97 7.02 2.63
CA ARG A 64 -6.57 7.62 1.45
C ARG A 64 -5.50 8.23 0.58
N THR A 65 -5.53 7.91 -0.68
CA THR A 65 -4.62 8.49 -1.67
C THR A 65 -5.42 9.16 -2.77
N THR A 66 -5.01 10.35 -3.17
CA THR A 66 -5.54 11.03 -4.34
C THR A 66 -4.38 11.44 -5.22
N ILE A 67 -4.31 10.92 -6.43
CA ILE A 67 -3.30 11.34 -7.41
C ILE A 67 -4.02 12.00 -8.57
N ASN A 68 -3.68 13.26 -8.81
CA ASN A 68 -4.25 14.07 -9.86
C ASN A 68 -3.22 14.24 -10.99
N HIS A 69 -3.46 13.60 -12.13
CA HIS A 69 -2.72 13.80 -13.36
C HIS A 69 -3.32 14.99 -14.10
N LEU A 70 -2.62 16.12 -14.09
CA LEU A 70 -3.12 17.41 -14.60
C LEU A 70 -2.47 17.82 -15.93
N VAL A 71 -1.42 17.13 -16.35
CA VAL A 71 -0.68 17.37 -17.60
C VAL A 71 -0.28 16.02 -18.22
N GLU A 72 0.13 16.04 -19.47
CA GLU A 72 0.50 14.86 -20.23
C GLU A 72 1.80 14.18 -19.74
N ASN A 73 2.02 12.92 -20.18
CA ASN A 73 3.24 12.13 -19.93
C ASN A 73 3.56 11.91 -18.44
N THR A 74 2.57 11.83 -17.58
CA THR A 74 2.75 11.64 -16.13
C THR A 74 2.53 10.20 -15.70
N LYS A 75 3.18 9.78 -14.59
CA LYS A 75 3.09 8.41 -14.08
C LYS A 75 2.74 8.35 -12.61
N SER A 76 1.94 7.35 -12.24
CA SER A 76 1.72 7.02 -10.84
C SER A 76 1.62 5.53 -10.60
N TYR A 77 2.19 5.08 -9.49
CA TYR A 77 2.10 3.71 -9.04
C TYR A 77 1.83 3.66 -7.54
N GLN A 78 0.82 2.89 -7.16
CA GLN A 78 0.46 2.74 -5.75
C GLN A 78 0.40 1.25 -5.41
N LEU A 79 1.08 0.85 -4.33
CA LEU A 79 1.06 -0.52 -3.82
C LEU A 79 0.86 -0.50 -2.31
N ILE A 80 -0.31 -0.96 -1.86
CA ILE A 80 -0.67 -1.04 -0.45
C ILE A 80 -0.89 -2.50 -0.07
N LYS A 81 -0.17 -2.96 0.95
CA LYS A 81 -0.33 -4.31 1.50
C LYS A 81 -0.65 -4.27 2.98
N SER A 82 -1.65 -5.06 3.38
CA SER A 82 -2.10 -5.16 4.77
C SER A 82 -1.98 -6.59 5.27
N VAL A 83 -1.53 -6.76 6.51
CA VAL A 83 -1.57 -8.02 7.25
C VAL A 83 -2.39 -7.76 8.51
N LEU A 84 -3.50 -8.46 8.66
CA LEU A 84 -4.57 -8.11 9.59
C LEU A 84 -4.79 -9.24 10.60
N GLY A 85 -4.50 -8.96 11.87
CA GLY A 85 -4.75 -9.82 13.01
C GLY A 85 -6.19 -9.74 13.51
N LYS A 86 -6.42 -10.25 14.72
CA LYS A 86 -7.76 -10.37 15.33
C LYS A 86 -8.41 -9.00 15.58
N ASN A 87 -9.70 -8.86 15.23
CA ASN A 87 -10.49 -7.63 15.43
C ASN A 87 -9.85 -6.40 14.80
N THR A 88 -9.14 -6.55 13.69
CA THR A 88 -8.50 -5.41 13.01
C THR A 88 -9.29 -5.01 11.77
N LYS A 89 -9.21 -3.71 11.44
CA LYS A 89 -9.80 -3.16 10.24
C LYS A 89 -8.77 -2.33 9.48
N SER A 90 -8.59 -2.62 8.19
CA SER A 90 -7.80 -1.78 7.30
C SER A 90 -8.65 -1.30 6.15
N ALA A 91 -8.57 0.00 5.85
CA ALA A 91 -9.26 0.60 4.72
C ALA A 91 -8.25 1.29 3.78
N TYR A 92 -8.37 1.00 2.49
CA TYR A 92 -7.68 1.72 1.44
C TYR A 92 -8.68 2.36 0.49
N GLN A 93 -8.62 3.68 0.37
CA GLN A 93 -9.35 4.43 -0.65
C GLN A 93 -8.34 5.12 -1.56
N GLY A 94 -8.23 4.67 -2.81
CA GLY A 94 -7.33 5.21 -3.80
C GLY A 94 -8.09 5.85 -4.94
N ARG A 95 -7.85 7.14 -5.21
CA ARG A 95 -8.40 7.85 -6.38
C ARG A 95 -7.28 8.24 -7.33
N ILE A 96 -7.42 7.88 -8.61
CA ILE A 96 -6.64 8.41 -9.71
C ILE A 96 -7.56 9.30 -10.55
N TYR A 97 -7.26 10.58 -10.59
CA TYR A 97 -7.92 11.56 -11.44
C TYR A 97 -7.02 11.88 -12.64
N VAL A 98 -7.57 11.85 -13.84
CA VAL A 98 -6.85 12.16 -15.08
C VAL A 98 -7.62 13.26 -15.83
N ASP A 99 -7.02 14.45 -15.88
CA ASP A 99 -7.58 15.61 -16.62
C ASP A 99 -7.61 15.33 -18.14
N SER A 100 -8.52 15.94 -18.87
CA SER A 100 -8.64 15.81 -20.33
C SER A 100 -7.35 16.15 -21.10
N LYS A 101 -6.50 17.01 -20.52
CA LYS A 101 -5.18 17.36 -21.07
C LYS A 101 -4.10 16.33 -20.74
N ALA A 102 -4.33 15.46 -19.74
CA ALA A 102 -3.32 14.55 -19.23
C ALA A 102 -3.20 13.29 -20.11
N GLN A 103 -2.97 13.48 -21.40
CA GLN A 103 -2.74 12.40 -22.35
C GLN A 103 -1.45 11.63 -22.00
N LYS A 104 -1.36 10.36 -22.41
CA LYS A 104 -0.23 9.46 -22.12
C LYS A 104 0.06 9.28 -20.62
N THR A 105 -0.97 9.45 -19.80
CA THR A 105 -0.91 9.09 -18.38
C THR A 105 -0.76 7.58 -18.23
N ASP A 106 0.13 7.17 -17.30
CA ASP A 106 0.32 5.78 -16.87
C ASP A 106 0.06 5.69 -15.37
N GLY A 107 -1.16 5.27 -15.01
CA GLY A 107 -1.65 5.25 -13.63
C GLY A 107 -2.03 3.84 -13.17
N TYR A 108 -1.44 3.37 -12.06
CA TYR A 108 -1.73 2.05 -11.51
C TYR A 108 -1.89 2.08 -10.00
N GLN A 109 -2.90 1.35 -9.49
CA GLN A 109 -3.06 1.15 -8.05
C GLN A 109 -3.40 -0.31 -7.74
N LEU A 110 -2.70 -0.86 -6.75
CA LEU A 110 -2.89 -2.23 -6.27
C LEU A 110 -2.98 -2.26 -4.75
N SER A 111 -4.02 -2.89 -4.24
CA SER A 111 -4.18 -3.13 -2.81
C SER A 111 -4.37 -4.61 -2.53
N LYS A 112 -3.63 -5.16 -1.57
CA LYS A 112 -3.74 -6.56 -1.17
C LYS A 112 -3.76 -6.71 0.35
N ALA A 113 -4.51 -7.68 0.84
CA ALA A 113 -4.51 -7.99 2.28
C ALA A 113 -4.47 -9.49 2.55
N ILE A 114 -3.70 -9.85 3.60
CA ILE A 114 -3.77 -11.15 4.25
C ILE A 114 -4.60 -11.00 5.52
N LEU A 115 -5.70 -11.75 5.61
CA LEU A 115 -6.56 -11.84 6.77
C LEU A 115 -6.09 -13.03 7.63
N LEU A 116 -5.59 -12.77 8.82
CA LEU A 116 -5.06 -13.79 9.73
C LEU A 116 -6.09 -14.32 10.73
N ASP A 117 -7.27 -13.70 10.77
CA ASP A 117 -8.36 -14.01 11.69
C ASP A 117 -9.71 -13.69 11.01
N GLU A 118 -10.75 -14.47 11.31
CA GLU A 118 -12.10 -14.29 10.74
C GLU A 118 -12.76 -12.97 11.13
N THR A 119 -12.30 -12.33 12.20
CA THR A 119 -12.79 -11.02 12.66
C THR A 119 -12.04 -9.84 12.03
N SER A 120 -11.07 -10.09 11.17
CA SER A 120 -10.35 -9.04 10.46
C SER A 120 -11.10 -8.58 9.20
N GLU A 121 -11.05 -7.29 8.92
CA GLU A 121 -11.73 -6.69 7.77
C GLU A 121 -10.75 -5.87 6.91
N PHE A 122 -10.82 -6.08 5.59
CA PHE A 122 -10.14 -5.24 4.61
C PHE A 122 -11.15 -4.61 3.65
N ASN A 123 -11.21 -3.28 3.64
CA ASN A 123 -12.08 -2.50 2.77
C ASN A 123 -11.24 -1.75 1.73
N ALA A 124 -11.34 -2.13 0.47
CA ALA A 124 -10.69 -1.45 -0.63
C ALA A 124 -11.70 -0.73 -1.52
N LYS A 125 -11.46 0.56 -1.76
CA LYS A 125 -12.27 1.40 -2.65
C LYS A 125 -11.37 2.09 -3.67
N PRO A 126 -10.98 1.40 -4.75
CA PRO A 126 -10.26 2.02 -5.84
C PRO A 126 -11.23 2.84 -6.71
N GLU A 127 -10.83 4.06 -7.06
CA GLU A 127 -11.60 4.98 -7.91
C GLU A 127 -10.72 5.45 -9.09
N LEU A 128 -11.26 5.36 -10.30
CA LEU A 128 -10.65 5.91 -11.52
C LEU A 128 -11.60 6.93 -12.13
N GLU A 129 -11.14 8.16 -12.26
CA GLU A 129 -11.88 9.27 -12.86
C GLU A 129 -11.06 9.83 -14.02
N ILE A 130 -11.38 9.40 -15.23
CA ILE A 130 -10.52 9.57 -16.40
C ILE A 130 -11.27 10.37 -17.46
N TYR A 131 -10.69 11.50 -17.87
CA TYR A 131 -11.24 12.40 -18.89
C TYR A 131 -10.33 12.52 -20.14
N ALA A 132 -9.24 11.75 -20.22
CA ALA A 132 -8.34 11.66 -21.37
C ALA A 132 -8.49 10.30 -22.06
N ASP A 133 -8.22 10.24 -23.37
CA ASP A 133 -8.44 9.05 -24.20
C ASP A 133 -7.19 8.16 -24.31
N ASP A 134 -6.00 8.77 -24.49
CA ASP A 134 -4.73 8.04 -24.65
C ASP A 134 -4.04 7.84 -23.31
N VAL A 135 -4.52 6.87 -22.54
CA VAL A 135 -4.01 6.59 -21.19
C VAL A 135 -3.91 5.09 -20.91
N LYS A 136 -3.06 4.74 -19.94
CA LYS A 136 -2.95 3.41 -19.36
C LYS A 136 -3.27 3.51 -17.87
N CYS A 137 -4.53 3.28 -17.52
CA CYS A 137 -4.97 3.36 -16.12
C CYS A 137 -5.64 2.05 -15.71
N SER A 138 -5.21 1.52 -14.57
CA SER A 138 -5.80 0.30 -14.03
C SER A 138 -5.71 0.22 -12.51
N HIS A 139 -6.54 -0.62 -11.93
CA HIS A 139 -6.50 -0.92 -10.52
C HIS A 139 -6.69 -2.42 -10.26
N GLY A 140 -6.23 -2.86 -9.09
CA GLY A 140 -6.46 -4.20 -8.58
C GLY A 140 -6.67 -4.19 -7.07
N SER A 141 -7.51 -5.10 -6.59
CA SER A 141 -7.69 -5.34 -5.16
C SER A 141 -7.91 -6.82 -4.91
N ALA A 142 -7.26 -7.35 -3.85
CA ALA A 142 -7.46 -8.71 -3.42
C ALA A 142 -7.26 -8.85 -1.91
N SER A 143 -8.07 -9.69 -1.29
CA SER A 143 -7.86 -10.10 0.11
C SER A 143 -8.14 -11.58 0.27
N GLY A 144 -7.48 -12.23 1.20
CA GLY A 144 -7.67 -13.63 1.50
C GLY A 144 -6.89 -14.09 2.72
N SER A 145 -7.12 -15.32 3.15
CA SER A 145 -6.33 -15.98 4.19
C SER A 145 -4.98 -16.47 3.62
N LEU A 146 -4.11 -16.90 4.49
CA LEU A 146 -2.93 -17.67 4.07
C LEU A 146 -3.36 -19.01 3.46
N ASP A 147 -2.66 -19.42 2.41
CA ASP A 147 -2.91 -20.71 1.77
C ASP A 147 -2.41 -21.87 2.64
N ASP A 148 -3.34 -22.71 3.09
CA ASP A 148 -3.04 -23.87 3.94
C ASP A 148 -2.12 -24.88 3.27
N ASN A 149 -2.18 -25.04 1.96
CA ASN A 149 -1.28 -25.92 1.23
C ASN A 149 0.17 -25.39 1.27
N SER A 150 0.35 -24.10 1.15
CA SER A 150 1.66 -23.45 1.27
C SER A 150 2.22 -23.62 2.69
N ILE A 151 1.39 -23.45 3.73
CA ILE A 151 1.79 -23.71 5.12
C ILE A 151 2.19 -25.18 5.30
N PHE A 152 1.35 -26.12 4.85
CA PHE A 152 1.63 -27.55 4.94
C PHE A 152 2.93 -27.92 4.21
N TYR A 153 3.15 -27.41 3.00
CA TYR A 153 4.38 -27.63 2.27
C TYR A 153 5.62 -27.17 3.05
N LEU A 154 5.60 -25.98 3.61
CA LEU A 154 6.71 -25.45 4.39
C LEU A 154 6.94 -26.27 5.67
N MET A 155 5.88 -26.70 6.33
CA MET A 155 5.97 -27.60 7.50
C MET A 155 6.56 -28.97 7.14
N SER A 156 6.23 -29.52 5.98
CA SER A 156 6.83 -30.77 5.49
C SER A 156 8.33 -30.66 5.16
N ARG A 157 8.82 -29.42 5.02
CA ARG A 157 10.24 -29.09 4.85
C ARG A 157 10.96 -28.77 6.16
N GLY A 158 10.30 -29.00 7.31
CA GLY A 158 10.90 -28.90 8.66
C GLY A 158 10.67 -27.59 9.38
N LEU A 159 9.86 -26.67 8.84
CA LEU A 159 9.46 -25.47 9.56
C LEU A 159 8.29 -25.78 10.50
N ASN A 160 8.29 -25.19 11.69
CA ASN A 160 7.08 -25.22 12.52
C ASN A 160 6.02 -24.24 11.97
N TYR A 161 4.78 -24.37 12.41
CA TYR A 161 3.66 -23.54 11.94
C TYR A 161 3.95 -22.02 12.01
N LYS A 162 4.52 -21.55 13.13
CA LYS A 162 4.86 -20.12 13.32
C LYS A 162 5.91 -19.64 12.32
N GLN A 163 6.91 -20.46 12.04
CA GLN A 163 7.95 -20.16 11.05
C GLN A 163 7.39 -20.15 9.63
N ALA A 164 6.56 -21.13 9.27
CA ALA A 164 5.91 -21.20 7.96
C ALA A 164 5.01 -20.00 7.71
N LYS A 165 4.15 -19.67 8.67
CA LYS A 165 3.29 -18.48 8.65
C LYS A 165 4.10 -17.18 8.50
N GLY A 166 5.14 -17.01 9.31
CA GLY A 166 6.02 -15.84 9.26
C GLY A 166 6.71 -15.70 7.91
N LEU A 167 7.20 -16.80 7.33
CA LEU A 167 7.86 -16.78 6.01
C LEU A 167 6.91 -16.31 4.90
N LEU A 168 5.67 -16.78 4.88
CA LEU A 168 4.68 -16.35 3.89
C LEU A 168 4.31 -14.88 4.04
N ILE A 169 4.10 -14.41 5.28
CA ILE A 169 3.82 -13.00 5.57
C ILE A 169 4.99 -12.11 5.14
N ASN A 170 6.21 -12.50 5.49
CA ASN A 170 7.41 -11.74 5.15
C ASN A 170 7.61 -11.67 3.63
N GLY A 171 7.42 -12.77 2.91
CA GLY A 171 7.46 -12.79 1.44
C GLY A 171 6.39 -11.89 0.81
N PHE A 172 5.19 -11.87 1.38
CA PHE A 172 4.12 -10.97 0.94
C PHE A 172 4.48 -9.49 1.13
N LEU A 173 5.08 -9.12 2.25
CA LEU A 173 5.46 -7.74 2.55
C LEU A 173 6.73 -7.30 1.83
N LEU A 174 7.66 -8.23 1.60
CA LEU A 174 8.95 -7.94 0.96
C LEU A 174 8.79 -7.30 -0.43
N ASP A 175 7.79 -7.70 -1.20
CA ASP A 175 7.48 -7.11 -2.51
C ASP A 175 7.23 -5.59 -2.45
N VAL A 176 6.69 -5.06 -1.35
CA VAL A 176 6.53 -3.61 -1.14
C VAL A 176 7.87 -2.97 -0.76
N ILE A 177 8.63 -3.62 0.14
CA ILE A 177 9.92 -3.11 0.62
C ILE A 177 10.93 -3.02 -0.52
N GLU A 178 10.94 -4.00 -1.43
CA GLU A 178 11.85 -4.00 -2.57
C GLU A 178 11.58 -2.86 -3.59
N LYS A 179 10.41 -2.21 -3.51
CA LYS A 179 10.12 -1.00 -4.31
C LYS A 179 10.78 0.28 -3.78
N ILE A 180 11.31 0.25 -2.57
CA ILE A 180 11.96 1.41 -1.96
C ILE A 180 13.35 1.56 -2.57
N THR A 181 13.70 2.77 -2.99
CA THR A 181 14.99 3.05 -3.59
C THR A 181 16.09 3.26 -2.55
N ASP A 182 15.75 3.85 -1.41
CA ASP A 182 16.69 4.11 -0.31
C ASP A 182 17.07 2.81 0.43
N ALA A 183 18.33 2.47 0.41
CA ALA A 183 18.87 1.23 0.98
C ALA A 183 18.76 1.20 2.53
N GLU A 184 18.98 2.33 3.20
CA GLU A 184 18.93 2.39 4.66
C GLU A 184 17.49 2.21 5.17
N ILE A 185 16.54 2.85 4.51
CA ILE A 185 15.11 2.69 4.81
C ILE A 185 14.69 1.23 4.54
N LYS A 186 15.12 0.66 3.42
CA LYS A 186 14.84 -0.73 3.07
C LYS A 186 15.32 -1.70 4.13
N ASP A 187 16.57 -1.56 4.58
CA ASP A 187 17.16 -2.41 5.63
C ASP A 187 16.47 -2.23 6.98
N LEU A 188 16.11 -0.99 7.33
CA LEU A 188 15.34 -0.72 8.55
C LEU A 188 14.01 -1.45 8.53
N LEU A 189 13.28 -1.37 7.44
CA LEU A 189 11.97 -2.02 7.30
C LEU A 189 12.07 -3.54 7.28
N LYS A 190 13.09 -4.12 6.63
CA LYS A 190 13.36 -5.56 6.71
C LYS A 190 13.52 -6.01 8.15
N LYS A 191 14.31 -5.28 8.94
CA LYS A 191 14.48 -5.58 10.38
C LYS A 191 13.16 -5.46 11.16
N MET A 192 12.33 -4.45 10.85
CA MET A 192 11.05 -4.24 11.52
C MET A 192 10.05 -5.38 11.28
N ILE A 193 10.08 -6.02 10.12
CA ILE A 193 9.23 -7.19 9.81
C ILE A 193 9.92 -8.53 10.15
N GLY A 194 11.10 -8.50 10.80
CA GLY A 194 11.81 -9.70 11.24
C GLY A 194 12.64 -10.41 10.17
N LEU A 195 12.95 -9.75 9.06
CA LEU A 195 13.93 -10.20 8.08
C LEU A 195 15.34 -9.73 8.46
N LYS A 196 16.31 -10.64 8.32
CA LYS A 196 17.74 -10.35 8.52
C LYS A 196 18.40 -9.95 7.21
#